data_fb954313a416d4aadec24dd8d6caf5f6
#
_entry.id   fb954313a416d4aadec24dd8d6caf5f6
#
_cell.length_a   1.000
_cell.length_b   1.000
_cell.length_c   1.000
_cell.angle_alpha   90.00
_cell.angle_beta   90.00
_cell.angle_gamma   90.00
#
_symmetry.space_group_name_H-M   'P 1'
#
loop_
_entity.id
_entity.type
_entity.pdbx_description
1 polymer ?
#
loop_
_entity_poly.entity_id
_entity_poly.type
_entity_poly.pdbx_seq_one_letter_code
_entity_poly.pdbx_strand_id
1 'polypeptide(L)'
;MLPCAVMGEFRGTISYATRTRRLKAGSLIRVISGIYWEGELESPAAVTELVAALTRHGYALTAVSLYQFYCSQPISLPVHVSTERRITSTKYVVAHHVKRLRTVAVRGVLTECGVDAVKHLPDKKAIALLDLAYSGRHGSAVLRRESPMRVSARVKTLVNRAAVGADSVPERILVRALREAGLECTSNFRVGVYFWDVKLRDYNIVIEVDGYFYHNAGAENKNTFVNDRWKMNDAAVRGYLVLRYPASSVFEELDTIVGQVIFATRVVREELVVVDSTRRWHRGPWEWLPLDSW
;
A
#
# COMPACT_ATOMS: atom_id res chain seq x y z
N MET A 1 17.77 -38.01 15.39
CA MET A 1 16.61 -37.66 14.53
C MET A 1 17.10 -36.70 13.49
N LEU A 2 17.23 -37.14 12.23
CA LEU A 2 17.52 -36.24 11.13
C LEU A 2 16.28 -35.38 10.88
N PRO A 3 16.41 -34.05 10.64
CA PRO A 3 15.28 -33.22 10.29
C PRO A 3 14.69 -33.79 9.00
N CYS A 4 13.39 -34.02 9.01
CA CYS A 4 12.62 -34.38 7.81
C CYS A 4 12.91 -33.29 6.76
N ALA A 5 13.55 -33.68 5.67
CA ALA A 5 13.80 -32.76 4.57
C ALA A 5 12.42 -32.25 4.13
N VAL A 6 12.23 -30.94 4.09
CA VAL A 6 11.04 -30.31 3.55
C VAL A 6 10.98 -30.74 2.09
N MET A 7 10.14 -31.71 1.79
CA MET A 7 9.90 -32.15 0.43
C MET A 7 9.02 -31.11 -0.24
N GLY A 8 9.40 -30.68 -1.41
CA GLY A 8 8.75 -29.57 -2.15
C GLY A 8 8.09 -30.04 -3.43
N GLU A 9 8.08 -29.16 -4.43
CA GLU A 9 7.53 -29.44 -5.75
C GLU A 9 8.11 -30.73 -6.35
N PHE A 10 7.26 -31.69 -6.67
CA PHE A 10 7.69 -32.91 -7.37
C PHE A 10 7.96 -32.62 -8.85
N ARG A 11 9.22 -32.75 -9.25
CA ARG A 11 9.71 -32.48 -10.62
C ARG A 11 10.06 -33.75 -11.42
N GLY A 12 9.88 -34.91 -10.83
CA GLY A 12 10.22 -36.16 -11.46
C GLY A 12 9.19 -36.63 -12.47
N THR A 13 9.61 -37.53 -13.37
CA THR A 13 8.70 -38.25 -14.29
C THR A 13 8.37 -39.59 -13.66
N ILE A 14 7.10 -39.86 -13.42
CA ILE A 14 6.61 -41.15 -12.92
C ILE A 14 5.47 -41.67 -13.80
N SER A 15 5.32 -42.97 -13.85
CA SER A 15 4.20 -43.58 -14.56
C SER A 15 2.84 -43.17 -13.96
N TYR A 16 1.79 -43.24 -14.76
CA TYR A 16 0.43 -42.98 -14.28
C TYR A 16 0.06 -43.85 -13.07
N ALA A 17 0.38 -45.15 -13.13
CA ALA A 17 0.12 -46.09 -12.05
C ALA A 17 0.86 -45.71 -10.74
N THR A 18 2.15 -45.36 -10.83
CA THR A 18 2.95 -44.93 -9.68
C THR A 18 2.42 -43.64 -9.08
N ARG A 19 2.05 -42.67 -9.91
CA ARG A 19 1.44 -41.41 -9.47
C ARG A 19 0.13 -41.66 -8.72
N THR A 20 -0.75 -42.48 -9.29
CA THR A 20 -2.04 -42.80 -8.67
C THR A 20 -1.86 -43.52 -7.33
N ARG A 21 -0.91 -44.45 -7.25
CA ARG A 21 -0.57 -45.16 -6.00
C ARG A 21 -0.07 -44.16 -4.93
N ARG A 22 0.85 -43.28 -5.30
CA ARG A 22 1.42 -42.29 -4.37
C ARG A 22 0.40 -41.25 -3.89
N LEU A 23 -0.53 -40.82 -4.78
CA LEU A 23 -1.65 -39.96 -4.41
C LEU A 23 -2.59 -40.65 -3.41
N LYS A 24 -2.91 -41.92 -3.64
CA LYS A 24 -3.74 -42.72 -2.70
C LYS A 24 -3.04 -42.94 -1.36
N ALA A 25 -1.74 -43.16 -1.38
CA ALA A 25 -0.94 -43.31 -0.17
C ALA A 25 -0.65 -41.98 0.60
N GLY A 26 -1.06 -40.83 0.07
CA GLY A 26 -0.81 -39.54 0.65
C GLY A 26 0.65 -39.05 0.57
N SER A 27 1.56 -39.84 -0.04
CA SER A 27 2.98 -39.45 -0.20
C SER A 27 3.21 -38.49 -1.36
N LEU A 28 2.17 -38.19 -2.14
CA LEU A 28 2.14 -37.17 -3.18
C LEU A 28 0.81 -36.42 -3.09
N ILE A 29 0.85 -35.12 -3.13
CA ILE A 29 -0.33 -34.25 -3.08
C ILE A 29 -0.50 -33.59 -4.44
N ARG A 30 -1.69 -33.60 -5.00
CA ARG A 30 -2.03 -32.83 -6.19
C ARG A 30 -2.40 -31.42 -5.74
N VAL A 31 -1.51 -30.46 -5.98
CA VAL A 31 -1.74 -29.06 -5.60
C VAL A 31 -2.72 -28.39 -6.57
N ILE A 32 -2.46 -28.54 -7.87
CA ILE A 32 -3.30 -28.08 -8.96
C ILE A 32 -2.98 -28.92 -10.20
N SER A 33 -3.70 -28.77 -11.31
CA SER A 33 -3.43 -29.52 -12.53
C SER A 33 -1.97 -29.37 -12.99
N GLY A 34 -1.25 -30.47 -13.05
CA GLY A 34 0.16 -30.55 -13.49
C GLY A 34 1.19 -30.24 -12.41
N ILE A 35 0.80 -29.78 -11.21
CA ILE A 35 1.71 -29.52 -10.09
C ILE A 35 1.41 -30.47 -8.94
N TYR A 36 2.44 -31.17 -8.50
CA TYR A 36 2.40 -32.13 -7.40
C TYR A 36 3.41 -31.75 -6.34
N TRP A 37 3.14 -32.14 -5.11
CA TRP A 37 3.93 -31.82 -3.94
C TRP A 37 4.24 -33.07 -3.11
N GLU A 38 5.44 -33.16 -2.62
CA GLU A 38 5.87 -34.20 -1.68
C GLU A 38 6.01 -33.61 -0.27
N GLY A 39 5.46 -34.30 0.72
CA GLY A 39 5.48 -33.86 2.10
C GLY A 39 4.31 -32.96 2.51
N GLU A 40 4.42 -32.36 3.67
CA GLU A 40 3.37 -31.52 4.27
C GLU A 40 3.39 -30.10 3.69
N LEU A 41 2.20 -29.52 3.48
CA LEU A 41 2.02 -28.18 2.90
C LEU A 41 1.58 -27.14 3.96
N GLU A 42 1.45 -27.54 5.21
CA GLU A 42 0.83 -26.66 6.24
C GLU A 42 1.80 -25.68 6.89
N SER A 43 3.12 -25.88 6.74
CA SER A 43 4.09 -24.95 7.29
C SER A 43 4.23 -23.68 6.44
N PRO A 44 4.48 -22.51 7.06
CA PRO A 44 4.71 -21.25 6.32
C PRO A 44 5.84 -21.35 5.29
N ALA A 45 6.89 -22.13 5.57
CA ALA A 45 8.00 -22.37 4.65
C ALA A 45 7.53 -23.14 3.41
N ALA A 46 6.77 -24.23 3.59
CA ALA A 46 6.23 -25.01 2.50
C ALA A 46 5.25 -24.20 1.63
N VAL A 47 4.42 -23.34 2.23
CA VAL A 47 3.54 -22.43 1.49
C VAL A 47 4.36 -21.40 0.69
N THR A 48 5.45 -20.90 1.22
CA THR A 48 6.35 -19.98 0.50
C THR A 48 6.98 -20.67 -0.72
N GLU A 49 7.45 -21.91 -0.57
CA GLU A 49 7.95 -22.71 -1.70
C GLU A 49 6.85 -23.02 -2.71
N LEU A 50 5.63 -23.30 -2.26
CA LEU A 50 4.47 -23.51 -3.14
C LEU A 50 4.20 -22.27 -3.98
N VAL A 51 4.20 -21.07 -3.38
CA VAL A 51 4.04 -19.81 -4.11
C VAL A 51 5.14 -19.66 -5.17
N ALA A 52 6.39 -19.95 -4.83
CA ALA A 52 7.49 -19.91 -5.79
C ALA A 52 7.29 -20.93 -6.93
N ALA A 53 6.83 -22.15 -6.62
CA ALA A 53 6.52 -23.18 -7.62
C ALA A 53 5.40 -22.72 -8.57
N LEU A 54 4.29 -22.22 -8.02
CA LEU A 54 3.16 -21.69 -8.80
C LEU A 54 3.61 -20.56 -9.73
N THR A 55 4.43 -19.63 -9.23
CA THR A 55 5.01 -18.53 -10.01
C THR A 55 5.85 -19.04 -11.19
N ARG A 56 6.72 -20.04 -10.97
CA ARG A 56 7.52 -20.65 -12.05
C ARG A 56 6.65 -21.29 -13.14
N HIS A 57 5.47 -21.77 -12.78
CA HIS A 57 4.50 -22.33 -13.74
C HIS A 57 3.57 -21.29 -14.37
N GLY A 58 3.83 -20.00 -14.16
CA GLY A 58 3.09 -18.89 -14.78
C GLY A 58 1.76 -18.56 -14.11
N TYR A 59 1.54 -19.01 -12.88
CA TYR A 59 0.40 -18.58 -12.05
C TYR A 59 0.76 -17.29 -11.32
N ALA A 60 -0.09 -16.29 -11.41
CA ALA A 60 0.12 -15.03 -10.71
C ALA A 60 -0.61 -15.00 -9.36
N LEU A 61 0.08 -14.62 -8.30
CA LEU A 61 -0.53 -14.46 -6.99
C LEU A 61 -1.62 -13.37 -7.05
N THR A 62 -2.78 -13.62 -6.44
CA THR A 62 -3.92 -12.68 -6.47
C THR A 62 -4.74 -12.71 -5.19
N ALA A 63 -5.80 -11.93 -5.15
CA ALA A 63 -6.82 -11.90 -4.09
C ALA A 63 -6.19 -11.79 -2.68
N VAL A 64 -6.68 -12.64 -1.73
CA VAL A 64 -6.23 -12.59 -0.34
C VAL A 64 -4.75 -12.94 -0.19
N SER A 65 -4.22 -13.85 -1.02
CA SER A 65 -2.80 -14.22 -0.98
C SER A 65 -1.90 -13.07 -1.43
N LEU A 66 -2.32 -12.29 -2.42
CA LEU A 66 -1.61 -11.08 -2.83
C LEU A 66 -1.66 -10.01 -1.74
N TYR A 67 -2.82 -9.82 -1.10
CA TYR A 67 -2.96 -8.91 0.02
C TYR A 67 -2.01 -9.28 1.18
N GLN A 68 -2.00 -10.57 1.58
CA GLN A 68 -1.08 -11.06 2.61
C GLN A 68 0.39 -10.83 2.23
N PHE A 69 0.76 -11.09 0.97
CA PHE A 69 2.11 -10.87 0.45
C PHE A 69 2.54 -9.39 0.57
N TYR A 70 1.69 -8.45 0.16
CA TYR A 70 1.99 -7.02 0.30
C TYR A 70 2.06 -6.55 1.75
N CYS A 71 1.25 -7.14 2.63
CA CYS A 71 1.28 -6.88 4.07
C CYS A 71 2.45 -7.57 4.80
N SER A 72 3.32 -8.31 4.08
CA SER A 72 4.38 -9.14 4.68
C SER A 72 3.85 -10.14 5.73
N GLN A 73 2.61 -10.58 5.55
CA GLN A 73 1.98 -11.61 6.38
C GLN A 73 2.25 -13.01 5.78
N PRO A 74 2.29 -14.05 6.59
CA PRO A 74 2.32 -15.42 6.09
C PRO A 74 1.11 -15.68 5.17
N ILE A 75 1.39 -16.25 3.98
CA ILE A 75 0.32 -16.63 3.04
C ILE A 75 -0.35 -17.88 3.57
N SER A 76 -1.67 -17.82 3.72
CA SER A 76 -2.49 -18.94 4.16
C SER A 76 -2.95 -19.81 2.99
N LEU A 77 -3.19 -21.08 3.27
CA LEU A 77 -3.90 -21.96 2.34
C LEU A 77 -5.41 -21.69 2.40
N PRO A 78 -6.12 -21.86 1.30
CA PRO A 78 -5.59 -22.09 -0.07
C PRO A 78 -4.89 -20.85 -0.64
N VAL A 79 -3.84 -21.06 -1.42
CA VAL A 79 -3.16 -19.97 -2.16
C VAL A 79 -4.04 -19.52 -3.31
N HIS A 80 -4.33 -18.25 -3.42
CA HIS A 80 -5.12 -17.67 -4.50
C HIS A 80 -4.23 -17.23 -5.66
N VAL A 81 -4.49 -17.74 -6.86
CA VAL A 81 -3.76 -17.39 -8.09
C VAL A 81 -4.69 -17.02 -9.23
N SER A 82 -4.24 -16.13 -10.11
CA SER A 82 -4.89 -15.82 -11.38
C SER A 82 -4.19 -16.52 -12.54
N THR A 83 -4.99 -16.97 -13.53
CA THR A 83 -4.51 -17.67 -14.72
C THR A 83 -5.49 -17.50 -15.88
N GLU A 84 -4.99 -17.55 -17.12
CA GLU A 84 -5.82 -17.59 -18.34
C GLU A 84 -6.32 -19.01 -18.65
N ARG A 85 -5.76 -20.02 -18.00
CA ARG A 85 -6.18 -21.41 -18.17
C ARG A 85 -7.40 -21.71 -17.30
N ARG A 86 -8.35 -22.46 -17.84
CA ARG A 86 -9.47 -23.01 -17.06
C ARG A 86 -8.98 -24.24 -16.29
N ILE A 87 -8.80 -24.09 -15.00
CA ILE A 87 -8.36 -25.16 -14.11
C ILE A 87 -9.25 -25.22 -12.87
N THR A 88 -9.42 -26.43 -12.37
CA THR A 88 -10.21 -26.66 -11.16
C THR A 88 -9.39 -26.30 -9.92
N SER A 89 -9.97 -25.53 -9.04
CA SER A 89 -9.42 -25.24 -7.69
C SER A 89 -9.33 -26.51 -6.86
N THR A 90 -8.43 -26.51 -5.90
CA THR A 90 -8.23 -27.56 -4.91
C THR A 90 -8.32 -27.00 -3.50
N LYS A 91 -8.18 -27.83 -2.48
CA LYS A 91 -8.07 -27.34 -1.10
C LYS A 91 -6.77 -26.57 -0.82
N TYR A 92 -5.81 -26.60 -1.72
CA TYR A 92 -4.51 -25.91 -1.58
C TYR A 92 -4.39 -24.65 -2.43
N VAL A 93 -5.11 -24.60 -3.57
CA VAL A 93 -5.03 -23.50 -4.52
C VAL A 93 -6.42 -23.13 -5.03
N VAL A 94 -6.78 -21.87 -4.90
CA VAL A 94 -7.96 -21.28 -5.56
C VAL A 94 -7.50 -20.59 -6.84
N ALA A 95 -7.95 -21.09 -7.99
CA ALA A 95 -7.62 -20.53 -9.29
C ALA A 95 -8.72 -19.58 -9.77
N HIS A 96 -8.34 -18.32 -9.99
CA HIS A 96 -9.20 -17.30 -10.60
C HIS A 96 -8.92 -17.25 -12.10
N HIS A 97 -9.90 -17.67 -12.90
CA HIS A 97 -9.79 -17.59 -14.35
C HIS A 97 -10.01 -16.14 -14.81
N VAL A 98 -9.07 -15.62 -15.60
CA VAL A 98 -9.14 -14.30 -16.24
C VAL A 98 -8.93 -14.42 -17.75
N LYS A 99 -9.64 -13.61 -18.55
CA LYS A 99 -9.50 -13.63 -20.01
C LYS A 99 -8.14 -13.08 -20.47
N ARG A 100 -7.59 -12.13 -19.74
CA ARG A 100 -6.29 -11.52 -20.00
C ARG A 100 -5.60 -11.25 -18.67
N LEU A 101 -4.53 -11.96 -18.43
CA LEU A 101 -3.73 -11.82 -17.22
C LEU A 101 -2.68 -10.71 -17.40
N ARG A 102 -2.74 -9.72 -16.53
CA ARG A 102 -1.72 -8.67 -16.43
C ARG A 102 -0.94 -8.86 -15.15
N THR A 103 0.35 -8.97 -15.30
CA THR A 103 1.24 -9.36 -14.21
C THR A 103 2.36 -8.37 -14.00
N VAL A 104 2.87 -8.35 -12.79
CA VAL A 104 4.09 -7.67 -12.39
C VAL A 104 4.90 -8.58 -11.47
N ALA A 105 6.22 -8.54 -11.58
CA ALA A 105 7.11 -9.23 -10.65
C ALA A 105 7.38 -8.34 -9.44
N VAL A 106 7.02 -8.80 -8.25
CA VAL A 106 7.24 -8.08 -7.00
C VAL A 106 8.05 -8.98 -6.06
N ARG A 107 9.22 -8.54 -5.62
CA ARG A 107 10.13 -9.32 -4.75
C ARG A 107 10.37 -10.76 -5.29
N GLY A 108 10.50 -10.90 -6.61
CA GLY A 108 10.72 -12.20 -7.26
C GLY A 108 9.48 -13.09 -7.44
N VAL A 109 8.31 -12.66 -6.98
CA VAL A 109 7.03 -13.38 -7.12
C VAL A 109 6.23 -12.78 -8.28
N LEU A 110 5.66 -13.63 -9.15
CA LEU A 110 4.74 -13.19 -10.19
C LEU A 110 3.38 -12.87 -9.54
N THR A 111 2.92 -11.64 -9.68
CA THR A 111 1.64 -11.19 -9.10
C THR A 111 0.73 -10.66 -10.19
N GLU A 112 -0.58 -10.78 -10.00
CA GLU A 112 -1.55 -10.02 -10.79
C GLU A 112 -1.42 -8.53 -10.45
N CYS A 113 -1.59 -7.63 -11.43
CA CYS A 113 -1.59 -6.19 -11.16
C CYS A 113 -2.59 -5.85 -10.05
N GLY A 114 -2.18 -5.00 -9.09
CA GLY A 114 -3.00 -4.69 -7.92
C GLY A 114 -4.40 -4.21 -8.28
N VAL A 115 -4.54 -3.36 -9.30
CA VAL A 115 -5.81 -2.83 -9.79
C VAL A 115 -6.76 -3.91 -10.35
N ASP A 116 -6.23 -5.05 -10.79
CA ASP A 116 -7.04 -6.18 -11.24
C ASP A 116 -7.40 -7.12 -10.08
N ALA A 117 -6.45 -7.36 -9.19
CA ALA A 117 -6.60 -8.28 -8.08
C ALA A 117 -7.68 -7.85 -7.07
N VAL A 118 -7.93 -6.54 -6.94
CA VAL A 118 -8.91 -5.98 -5.98
C VAL A 118 -10.35 -6.42 -6.24
N LYS A 119 -10.67 -6.88 -7.45
CA LYS A 119 -12.03 -7.40 -7.78
C LYS A 119 -12.40 -8.62 -6.93
N HIS A 120 -11.41 -9.33 -6.42
CA HIS A 120 -11.57 -10.57 -5.62
C HIS A 120 -11.51 -10.33 -4.10
N LEU A 121 -11.42 -9.07 -3.67
CA LEU A 121 -11.26 -8.70 -2.26
C LEU A 121 -12.46 -7.91 -1.72
N PRO A 122 -12.79 -8.04 -0.43
CA PRO A 122 -13.65 -7.08 0.25
C PRO A 122 -13.02 -5.68 0.22
N ASP A 123 -13.85 -4.63 0.23
CA ASP A 123 -13.41 -3.24 -0.01
C ASP A 123 -12.26 -2.80 0.92
N LYS A 124 -12.33 -3.11 2.22
CA LYS A 124 -11.27 -2.76 3.18
C LYS A 124 -9.91 -3.35 2.78
N LYS A 125 -9.86 -4.63 2.41
CA LYS A 125 -8.62 -5.28 1.96
C LYS A 125 -8.19 -4.80 0.58
N ALA A 126 -9.14 -4.52 -0.30
CA ALA A 126 -8.88 -4.00 -1.64
C ALA A 126 -8.22 -2.61 -1.58
N ILE A 127 -8.73 -1.70 -0.74
CA ILE A 127 -8.14 -0.37 -0.53
C ILE A 127 -6.73 -0.50 0.04
N ALA A 128 -6.54 -1.34 1.07
CA ALA A 128 -5.22 -1.55 1.65
C ALA A 128 -4.22 -2.17 0.66
N LEU A 129 -4.66 -3.07 -0.23
CA LEU A 129 -3.82 -3.59 -1.31
C LEU A 129 -3.41 -2.49 -2.28
N LEU A 130 -4.32 -1.61 -2.69
CA LEU A 130 -4.03 -0.49 -3.59
C LEU A 130 -3.04 0.49 -2.95
N ASP A 131 -3.19 0.79 -1.66
CA ASP A 131 -2.27 1.65 -0.91
C ASP A 131 -0.83 1.11 -0.93
N LEU A 132 -0.68 -0.21 -0.78
CA LEU A 132 0.63 -0.85 -0.72
C LEU A 132 1.23 -1.10 -2.11
N ALA A 133 0.41 -1.55 -3.06
CA ALA A 133 0.85 -1.84 -4.42
C ALA A 133 1.26 -0.59 -5.19
N TYR A 134 0.65 0.54 -4.86
CA TYR A 134 0.87 1.82 -5.52
C TYR A 134 1.35 2.90 -4.55
N SER A 135 2.18 2.51 -3.57
CA SER A 135 2.85 3.43 -2.66
C SER A 135 3.97 4.21 -3.36
N GLY A 136 4.41 5.30 -2.73
CA GLY A 136 5.56 6.09 -3.15
C GLY A 136 5.33 7.02 -4.32
N ARG A 137 6.32 7.87 -4.56
CA ARG A 137 6.27 8.95 -5.57
C ARG A 137 5.90 8.50 -6.98
N HIS A 138 6.13 7.25 -7.31
CA HIS A 138 5.80 6.67 -8.61
C HIS A 138 4.46 5.91 -8.63
N GLY A 139 3.81 5.73 -7.47
CA GLY A 139 2.61 4.93 -7.31
C GLY A 139 1.48 5.32 -8.27
N SER A 140 1.19 6.60 -8.40
CA SER A 140 0.17 7.09 -9.34
C SER A 140 0.51 6.84 -10.80
N ALA A 141 1.80 6.90 -11.17
CA ALA A 141 2.24 6.61 -12.53
C ALA A 141 2.18 5.11 -12.83
N VAL A 142 2.58 4.27 -11.87
CA VAL A 142 2.47 2.81 -11.95
C VAL A 142 1.00 2.40 -12.09
N LEU A 143 0.12 2.91 -11.23
CA LEU A 143 -1.32 2.64 -11.32
C LEU A 143 -1.89 3.00 -12.68
N ARG A 144 -1.56 4.17 -13.24
CA ARG A 144 -2.01 4.58 -14.58
C ARG A 144 -1.54 3.61 -15.67
N ARG A 145 -0.27 3.18 -15.62
CA ARG A 145 0.30 2.21 -16.58
C ARG A 145 -0.37 0.85 -16.47
N GLU A 146 -0.67 0.42 -15.26
CA GLU A 146 -1.30 -0.86 -14.97
C GLU A 146 -2.84 -0.84 -15.09
N SER A 147 -3.46 0.31 -15.14
CA SER A 147 -4.91 0.42 -15.28
C SER A 147 -5.36 0.02 -16.69
N PRO A 148 -6.41 -0.82 -16.83
CA PRO A 148 -6.99 -1.11 -18.13
C PRO A 148 -7.72 0.12 -18.68
N MET A 149 -7.91 0.16 -20.01
CA MET A 149 -8.68 1.24 -20.68
C MET A 149 -10.11 1.37 -20.10
N ARG A 150 -10.71 0.26 -19.68
CA ARG A 150 -12.04 0.23 -19.04
C ARG A 150 -11.91 -0.37 -17.64
N VAL A 151 -12.16 0.44 -16.65
CA VAL A 151 -12.19 0.08 -15.23
C VAL A 151 -13.64 0.04 -14.76
N SER A 152 -14.03 -1.00 -14.01
CA SER A 152 -15.39 -1.08 -13.45
C SER A 152 -15.65 0.07 -12.45
N ALA A 153 -16.92 0.44 -12.28
CA ALA A 153 -17.32 1.49 -11.32
C ALA A 153 -16.80 1.17 -9.91
N ARG A 154 -16.93 -0.08 -9.46
CA ARG A 154 -16.40 -0.50 -8.14
C ARG A 154 -14.91 -0.25 -8.01
N VAL A 155 -14.10 -0.63 -9.01
CA VAL A 155 -12.64 -0.45 -8.95
C VAL A 155 -12.29 1.04 -8.97
N LYS A 156 -13.01 1.89 -9.74
CA LYS A 156 -12.83 3.34 -9.69
C LYS A 156 -13.08 3.89 -8.28
N THR A 157 -14.17 3.47 -7.64
CA THR A 157 -14.47 3.87 -6.26
C THR A 157 -13.37 3.43 -5.29
N LEU A 158 -12.87 2.20 -5.41
CA LEU A 158 -11.78 1.70 -4.56
C LEU A 158 -10.48 2.52 -4.75
N VAL A 159 -10.12 2.81 -6.00
CA VAL A 159 -8.94 3.64 -6.32
C VAL A 159 -9.08 5.05 -5.74
N ASN A 160 -10.27 5.67 -5.85
CA ASN A 160 -10.51 7.00 -5.29
C ASN A 160 -10.43 7.03 -3.76
N ARG A 161 -10.79 5.94 -3.09
CA ARG A 161 -10.68 5.79 -1.64
C ARG A 161 -9.28 5.41 -1.16
N ALA A 162 -8.47 4.84 -2.03
CA ALA A 162 -7.09 4.45 -1.72
C ALA A 162 -6.16 5.67 -1.68
N ALA A 163 -5.22 5.68 -0.76
CA ALA A 163 -4.19 6.71 -0.65
C ALA A 163 -3.00 6.41 -1.58
N VAL A 164 -3.28 6.28 -2.88
CA VAL A 164 -2.27 6.00 -3.91
C VAL A 164 -1.16 7.05 -3.87
N GLY A 165 0.08 6.60 -3.82
CA GLY A 165 1.26 7.46 -3.74
C GLY A 165 1.75 7.73 -2.32
N ALA A 166 0.94 7.52 -1.28
CA ALA A 166 1.37 7.72 0.11
C ALA A 166 2.37 6.63 0.55
N ASP A 167 3.46 7.05 1.19
CA ASP A 167 4.57 6.16 1.58
C ASP A 167 4.38 5.57 2.97
N SER A 168 3.86 6.34 3.90
CA SER A 168 3.74 5.97 5.31
C SER A 168 2.29 5.70 5.75
N VAL A 169 2.13 5.09 6.92
CA VAL A 169 0.80 4.88 7.53
C VAL A 169 0.13 6.22 7.87
N PRO A 170 0.80 7.19 8.55
CA PRO A 170 0.17 8.47 8.87
C PRO A 170 -0.22 9.26 7.61
N GLU A 171 0.59 9.27 6.55
CA GLU A 171 0.18 9.88 5.28
C GLU A 171 -1.12 9.28 4.73
N ARG A 172 -1.26 7.94 4.75
CA ARG A 172 -2.48 7.27 4.29
C ARG A 172 -3.71 7.62 5.14
N ILE A 173 -3.53 7.74 6.45
CA ILE A 173 -4.60 8.16 7.37
C ILE A 173 -5.03 9.59 7.04
N LEU A 174 -4.08 10.51 6.93
CA LEU A 174 -4.36 11.91 6.63
C LEU A 174 -5.06 12.09 5.28
N VAL A 175 -4.56 11.44 4.22
CA VAL A 175 -5.16 11.50 2.88
C VAL A 175 -6.62 11.03 2.89
N ARG A 176 -6.94 9.97 3.63
CA ARG A 176 -8.32 9.48 3.73
C ARG A 176 -9.21 10.46 4.49
N ALA A 177 -8.75 10.95 5.63
CA ALA A 177 -9.50 11.92 6.42
C ALA A 177 -9.80 13.21 5.65
N LEU A 178 -8.82 13.72 4.91
CA LEU A 178 -9.02 14.90 4.05
C LEU A 178 -10.06 14.64 2.97
N ARG A 179 -10.03 13.47 2.31
CA ARG A 179 -11.02 13.10 1.29
C ARG A 179 -12.42 12.88 1.88
N GLU A 180 -12.52 12.28 3.05
CA GLU A 180 -13.79 12.12 3.80
C GLU A 180 -14.37 13.48 4.19
N ALA A 181 -13.52 14.47 4.44
CA ALA A 181 -13.90 15.87 4.66
C ALA A 181 -14.21 16.64 3.36
N GLY A 182 -14.20 15.98 2.18
CA GLY A 182 -14.49 16.59 0.88
C GLY A 182 -13.32 17.33 0.24
N LEU A 183 -12.11 17.17 0.75
CA LEU A 183 -10.90 17.79 0.20
C LEU A 183 -10.17 16.82 -0.74
N GLU A 184 -10.25 17.09 -2.05
CA GLU A 184 -9.50 16.31 -3.04
C GLU A 184 -8.00 16.56 -2.90
N CYS A 185 -7.22 15.49 -2.77
CA CYS A 185 -5.78 15.58 -2.58
C CYS A 185 -4.99 14.52 -3.36
N THR A 186 -3.72 14.85 -3.63
CA THR A 186 -2.75 14.00 -4.33
C THR A 186 -1.54 13.79 -3.43
N SER A 187 -1.10 12.55 -3.28
CA SER A 187 0.11 12.21 -2.52
C SER A 187 1.37 12.33 -3.38
N ASN A 188 2.50 12.57 -2.71
CA ASN A 188 3.83 12.69 -3.33
C ASN A 188 3.84 13.68 -4.53
N PHE A 189 3.29 14.85 -4.32
CA PHE A 189 3.18 15.89 -5.35
C PHE A 189 4.46 16.69 -5.46
N ARG A 190 4.91 16.93 -6.70
CA ARG A 190 6.11 17.69 -6.98
C ARG A 190 5.82 19.19 -7.10
N VAL A 191 6.51 20.01 -6.27
CA VAL A 191 6.58 21.47 -6.41
C VAL A 191 8.05 21.84 -6.64
N GLY A 192 8.35 22.46 -7.74
CA GLY A 192 9.74 22.74 -8.12
C GLY A 192 10.56 21.47 -8.26
N VAL A 193 11.60 21.33 -7.43
CA VAL A 193 12.46 20.14 -7.36
C VAL A 193 12.10 19.21 -6.21
N TYR A 194 11.21 19.63 -5.31
CA TYR A 194 10.85 18.93 -4.10
C TYR A 194 9.55 18.18 -4.22
N PHE A 195 9.42 17.09 -3.45
CA PHE A 195 8.18 16.32 -3.29
C PHE A 195 7.55 16.60 -1.94
N TRP A 196 6.21 16.67 -1.92
CA TRP A 196 5.39 16.92 -0.76
C TRP A 196 4.45 15.75 -0.54
N ASP A 197 4.25 15.33 0.69
CA ASP A 197 3.46 14.13 1.02
C ASP A 197 2.02 14.25 0.54
N VAL A 198 1.41 15.44 0.72
CA VAL A 198 0.05 15.71 0.28
C VAL A 198 -0.05 17.11 -0.35
N LYS A 199 -0.79 17.22 -1.46
CA LYS A 199 -1.20 18.49 -2.08
C LYS A 199 -2.71 18.51 -2.26
N LEU A 200 -3.38 19.54 -1.78
CA LEU A 200 -4.81 19.76 -2.03
C LEU A 200 -5.00 20.19 -3.49
N ARG A 201 -5.93 19.50 -4.23
CA ARG A 201 -6.06 19.69 -5.67
C ARG A 201 -6.44 21.12 -6.04
N ASP A 202 -7.43 21.67 -5.36
CA ASP A 202 -8.06 22.96 -5.71
C ASP A 202 -7.43 24.14 -4.98
N TYR A 203 -6.40 23.92 -4.17
CA TYR A 203 -5.76 24.96 -3.35
C TYR A 203 -4.24 24.87 -3.47
N ASN A 204 -3.56 25.99 -3.41
CA ASN A 204 -2.11 26.03 -3.29
C ASN A 204 -1.68 25.72 -1.84
N ILE A 205 -2.07 24.56 -1.35
CA ILE A 205 -1.69 24.05 -0.03
C ILE A 205 -0.95 22.73 -0.22
N VAL A 206 0.22 22.63 0.39
CA VAL A 206 1.00 21.40 0.50
C VAL A 206 1.19 21.03 1.95
N ILE A 207 1.20 19.73 2.22
CA ILE A 207 1.30 19.19 3.58
C ILE A 207 2.45 18.21 3.63
N GLU A 208 3.24 18.29 4.69
CA GLU A 208 4.30 17.34 5.03
C GLU A 208 3.95 16.63 6.32
N VAL A 209 4.21 15.32 6.39
CA VAL A 209 4.03 14.51 7.59
C VAL A 209 5.39 14.05 8.09
N ASP A 210 5.87 14.70 9.13
CA ASP A 210 7.21 14.47 9.66
C ASP A 210 7.28 13.20 10.53
N GLY A 211 8.17 12.27 10.17
CA GLY A 211 8.44 11.07 10.96
C GLY A 211 9.22 11.37 12.24
N TYR A 212 9.08 10.53 13.25
CA TYR A 212 9.68 10.71 14.59
C TYR A 212 11.23 10.65 14.63
N PHE A 213 11.90 10.27 13.54
CA PHE A 213 13.32 9.95 13.54
C PHE A 213 14.29 11.15 13.43
N TYR A 214 13.81 12.39 13.41
CA TYR A 214 14.66 13.56 13.11
C TYR A 214 15.38 14.19 14.31
N HIS A 215 15.37 13.60 15.51
CA HIS A 215 15.93 14.22 16.72
C HIS A 215 17.26 13.65 17.23
N ASN A 216 17.92 12.76 16.52
CA ASN A 216 19.26 12.31 16.92
C ASN A 216 20.35 13.15 16.22
N ALA A 217 21.11 13.88 17.04
CA ALA A 217 22.16 14.83 16.65
C ALA A 217 23.34 14.11 15.97
N GLY A 218 23.42 14.20 14.64
CA GLY A 218 24.57 13.76 13.84
C GLY A 218 24.75 14.65 12.61
N ALA A 219 25.90 14.55 11.95
CA ALA A 219 26.26 15.38 10.78
C ALA A 219 25.26 15.24 9.61
N GLU A 220 24.61 14.08 9.47
CA GLU A 220 23.54 13.86 8.48
C GLU A 220 22.32 14.75 8.72
N ASN A 221 22.03 15.11 9.97
CA ASN A 221 20.92 15.99 10.35
C ASN A 221 21.08 17.42 9.82
N LYS A 222 22.32 17.94 9.72
CA LYS A 222 22.56 19.30 9.27
C LYS A 222 22.14 19.50 7.80
N ASN A 223 22.47 18.56 6.93
CA ASN A 223 22.11 18.65 5.51
C ASN A 223 20.60 18.50 5.30
N THR A 224 19.96 17.61 6.04
CA THR A 224 18.50 17.43 6.02
C THR A 224 17.80 18.69 6.49
N PHE A 225 18.23 19.27 7.63
CA PHE A 225 17.70 20.53 8.15
C PHE A 225 17.80 21.68 7.13
N VAL A 226 18.97 21.82 6.48
CA VAL A 226 19.18 22.86 5.47
C VAL A 226 18.25 22.63 4.27
N ASN A 227 18.19 21.40 3.75
CA ASN A 227 17.32 21.07 2.63
C ASN A 227 15.84 21.32 2.93
N ASP A 228 15.38 21.01 4.15
CA ASP A 228 14.01 21.29 4.59
C ASP A 228 13.69 22.78 4.55
N ARG A 229 14.62 23.65 4.98
CA ARG A 229 14.41 25.10 4.90
C ARG A 229 14.30 25.58 3.45
N TRP A 230 15.16 25.08 2.56
CA TRP A 230 15.09 25.40 1.14
C TRP A 230 13.80 24.87 0.51
N LYS A 231 13.36 23.67 0.87
CA LYS A 231 12.09 23.08 0.44
C LYS A 231 10.90 23.97 0.82
N MET A 232 10.84 24.41 2.07
CA MET A 232 9.80 25.32 2.55
C MET A 232 9.82 26.68 1.84
N ASN A 233 11.00 27.29 1.70
CA ASN A 233 11.15 28.57 1.03
C ASN A 233 10.76 28.50 -0.45
N ASP A 234 11.16 27.44 -1.16
CA ASP A 234 10.79 27.24 -2.56
C ASP A 234 9.27 27.13 -2.74
N ALA A 235 8.58 26.39 -1.85
CA ALA A 235 7.13 26.32 -1.89
C ALA A 235 6.47 27.67 -1.61
N ALA A 236 6.93 28.39 -0.56
CA ALA A 236 6.39 29.71 -0.19
C ALA A 236 6.57 30.74 -1.33
N VAL A 237 7.75 30.81 -1.95
CA VAL A 237 8.01 31.72 -3.10
C VAL A 237 7.13 31.39 -4.30
N ARG A 238 6.72 30.12 -4.46
CA ARG A 238 5.77 29.68 -5.49
C ARG A 238 4.31 29.87 -5.12
N GLY A 239 4.02 30.53 -4.00
CA GLY A 239 2.66 30.82 -3.55
C GLY A 239 1.93 29.63 -2.91
N TYR A 240 2.66 28.65 -2.39
CA TYR A 240 2.06 27.56 -1.63
C TYR A 240 2.05 27.87 -0.14
N LEU A 241 0.93 27.67 0.50
CA LEU A 241 0.85 27.55 1.95
C LEU A 241 1.34 26.15 2.35
N VAL A 242 2.32 26.11 3.26
CA VAL A 242 2.93 24.89 3.75
C VAL A 242 2.40 24.58 5.15
N LEU A 243 1.85 23.38 5.33
CA LEU A 243 1.47 22.83 6.62
C LEU A 243 2.35 21.64 6.94
N ARG A 244 2.82 21.53 8.18
CA ARG A 244 3.65 20.41 8.63
C ARG A 244 3.08 19.82 9.90
N TYR A 245 2.97 18.49 9.94
CA TYR A 245 2.42 17.77 11.07
C TYR A 245 3.33 16.62 11.46
N PRO A 246 3.65 16.47 12.76
CA PRO A 246 4.28 15.26 13.25
C PRO A 246 3.40 14.04 12.97
N ALA A 247 4.02 12.90 12.66
CA ALA A 247 3.29 11.64 12.47
C ALA A 247 2.48 11.24 13.70
N SER A 248 2.96 11.54 14.92
CA SER A 248 2.23 11.33 16.17
C SER A 248 0.91 12.11 16.21
N SER A 249 0.93 13.39 15.80
CA SER A 249 -0.30 14.19 15.77
C SER A 249 -1.35 13.66 14.79
N VAL A 250 -0.92 13.04 13.69
CA VAL A 250 -1.86 12.37 12.77
C VAL A 250 -2.58 11.21 13.45
N PHE A 251 -1.94 10.50 14.39
CA PHE A 251 -2.58 9.44 15.15
C PHE A 251 -3.46 9.94 16.30
N GLU A 252 -3.09 11.05 16.93
CA GLU A 252 -3.67 11.52 18.18
C GLU A 252 -4.67 12.66 17.99
N GLU A 253 -4.48 13.51 16.98
CA GLU A 253 -5.21 14.75 16.79
C GLU A 253 -5.74 14.94 15.35
N LEU A 254 -6.11 13.85 14.68
CA LEU A 254 -6.49 13.84 13.26
C LEU A 254 -7.61 14.85 12.93
N ASP A 255 -8.65 14.93 13.77
CA ASP A 255 -9.78 15.85 13.55
C ASP A 255 -9.35 17.30 13.66
N THR A 256 -8.41 17.61 14.56
CA THR A 256 -7.82 18.95 14.71
C THR A 256 -7.02 19.33 13.46
N ILE A 257 -6.21 18.39 12.94
CA ILE A 257 -5.45 18.59 11.70
C ILE A 257 -6.40 18.84 10.52
N VAL A 258 -7.41 18.00 10.34
CA VAL A 258 -8.42 18.18 9.27
C VAL A 258 -9.11 19.54 9.41
N GLY A 259 -9.51 19.90 10.62
CA GLY A 259 -10.11 21.22 10.91
C GLY A 259 -9.19 22.38 10.55
N GLN A 260 -7.90 22.28 10.86
CA GLN A 260 -6.90 23.29 10.48
C GLN A 260 -6.70 23.37 8.97
N VAL A 261 -6.67 22.24 8.26
CA VAL A 261 -6.56 22.21 6.80
C VAL A 261 -7.79 22.85 6.15
N ILE A 262 -9.02 22.56 6.64
CA ILE A 262 -10.25 23.21 6.18
C ILE A 262 -10.17 24.73 6.41
N PHE A 263 -9.74 25.16 7.57
CA PHE A 263 -9.55 26.57 7.86
C PHE A 263 -8.54 27.22 6.89
N ALA A 264 -7.42 26.55 6.64
CA ALA A 264 -6.41 27.01 5.69
C ALA A 264 -6.96 27.19 4.26
N THR A 265 -7.89 26.34 3.82
CA THR A 265 -8.53 26.49 2.48
C THR A 265 -9.33 27.78 2.39
N ARG A 266 -9.99 28.19 3.48
CA ARG A 266 -10.77 29.45 3.53
C ARG A 266 -9.85 30.68 3.54
N VAL A 267 -8.72 30.60 4.26
CA VAL A 267 -7.71 31.67 4.26
C VAL A 267 -7.13 31.88 2.86
N VAL A 268 -6.75 30.79 2.17
CA VAL A 268 -6.18 30.86 0.81
C VAL A 268 -7.20 31.38 -0.21
N ARG A 269 -8.50 31.16 0.00
CA ARG A 269 -9.57 31.72 -0.85
C ARG A 269 -9.96 33.16 -0.49
N GLU A 270 -9.29 33.77 0.50
CA GLU A 270 -9.69 35.10 0.99
C GLU A 270 -11.13 35.17 1.57
N GLU A 271 -11.70 34.02 1.90
CA GLU A 271 -13.05 33.92 2.50
C GLU A 271 -13.05 34.35 3.99
N LEU A 272 -11.86 34.45 4.59
CA LEU A 272 -11.66 34.88 5.97
C LEU A 272 -10.80 36.15 6.03
N VAL A 273 -11.46 37.27 6.30
CA VAL A 273 -10.80 38.59 6.46
C VAL A 273 -10.22 38.79 7.85
N VAL A 274 -10.72 38.05 8.86
CA VAL A 274 -10.26 38.17 10.25
C VAL A 274 -9.79 36.81 10.73
N VAL A 275 -8.49 36.70 10.98
CA VAL A 275 -7.91 35.53 11.66
C VAL A 275 -8.17 35.69 13.14
N ASP A 276 -8.93 34.77 13.74
CA ASP A 276 -9.04 34.71 15.21
C ASP A 276 -7.68 34.34 15.81
N SER A 277 -6.97 35.37 16.29
CA SER A 277 -5.63 35.22 16.87
C SER A 277 -5.63 34.40 18.16
N THR A 278 -6.80 34.17 18.77
CA THR A 278 -6.92 33.36 19.99
C THR A 278 -7.07 31.89 19.74
N ARG A 279 -7.33 31.46 18.49
CA ARG A 279 -7.56 30.08 18.15
C ARG A 279 -6.28 29.26 18.21
N ARG A 280 -6.23 28.35 19.16
CA ARG A 280 -5.14 27.36 19.28
C ARG A 280 -5.55 26.07 18.58
N TRP A 281 -4.68 25.57 17.70
CA TRP A 281 -4.88 24.33 16.97
C TRP A 281 -4.24 23.11 17.62
N HIS A 282 -3.33 23.35 18.57
CA HIS A 282 -2.49 22.32 19.14
C HIS A 282 -2.40 22.52 20.67
N ARG A 283 -2.64 21.45 21.42
CA ARG A 283 -2.38 21.38 22.85
C ARG A 283 -0.95 20.90 23.02
N GLY A 284 -0.04 21.81 23.31
CA GLY A 284 1.36 21.49 23.51
C GLY A 284 1.88 21.91 24.87
N PRO A 285 3.15 21.65 25.19
CA PRO A 285 3.79 22.04 26.43
C PRO A 285 3.77 23.55 26.70
N TRP A 286 3.32 24.37 25.73
CA TRP A 286 3.12 25.81 25.82
C TRP A 286 1.91 26.22 26.68
N GLU A 287 1.07 25.32 27.12
CA GLU A 287 -0.07 25.61 28.00
C GLU A 287 0.37 26.15 29.36
N TRP A 288 1.67 26.08 29.67
CA TRP A 288 2.26 26.50 30.91
C TRP A 288 2.88 27.91 30.84
N LEU A 289 2.94 28.57 29.69
CA LEU A 289 3.47 29.90 29.55
C LEU A 289 2.32 30.93 29.58
N PRO A 290 2.33 31.90 30.51
CA PRO A 290 1.39 33.02 30.49
C PRO A 290 1.47 33.75 29.15
N LEU A 291 0.34 34.21 28.62
CA LEU A 291 0.26 34.97 27.36
C LEU A 291 1.07 36.28 27.38
N ASP A 292 1.47 36.74 28.57
CA ASP A 292 2.18 38.00 28.80
C ASP A 292 3.71 37.84 28.76
N SER A 293 4.23 36.70 28.37
CA SER A 293 5.68 36.40 28.35
C SER A 293 6.32 36.48 26.96
N TRP A 294 5.66 37.13 25.98
CA TRP A 294 6.21 37.39 24.64
C TRP A 294 6.23 38.89 24.34
#